data_9c509e9193c1958b0ce09e1acd4f0757
#
_entry.id   9c509e9193c1958b0ce09e1acd4f0757
#
_cell.length_a   1.000
_cell.length_b   1.000
_cell.length_c   1.000
_cell.angle_alpha   90.00
_cell.angle_beta   90.00
_cell.angle_gamma   90.00
#
_symmetry.space_group_name_H-M   'P 1'
#
loop_
_entity.id
_entity.type
_entity.pdbx_description
1 polymer ?
#
loop_
_entity_poly.entity_id
_entity_poly.type
_entity_poly.pdbx_seq_one_letter_code
_entity_poly.pdbx_strand_id
1 'polypeptide(L)'
;YTAEDQTAPRVFLIDKPGAIQSYILAAQLLPPTNSEDDILIDYMNYAIAGSFTSRLNMNLREDKSWSYGARASTGYSKGQRLMKMTAPVQTDATAPAILEILREYDEYLNAAPINAEELSKIKKARTLRLPGQYETLSALLSGIEDIVKYDRDYDYLDTIADKRNSIKLGDVQSTSTKYLDTNKWTWVIVGDLKEIEGPIRELEIGTVEIINN
;
A
#
# COMPACT_ATOMS: atom_id res chain seq x y z
N TYR A 1 7.19 16.44 14.12
CA TYR A 1 8.29 15.98 13.26
C TYR A 1 7.75 15.81 11.84
N THR A 2 8.45 16.38 10.86
CA THR A 2 8.22 16.14 9.43
C THR A 2 9.42 15.34 8.93
N ALA A 3 9.18 14.17 8.36
CA ALA A 3 10.21 13.38 7.73
C ALA A 3 10.43 13.89 6.30
N GLU A 4 11.65 13.84 5.82
CA GLU A 4 11.96 14.14 4.42
C GLU A 4 11.73 12.89 3.56
N ASP A 5 11.24 13.08 2.35
CA ASP A 5 11.17 12.01 1.36
C ASP A 5 12.57 11.48 1.07
N GLN A 6 12.67 10.17 0.88
CA GLN A 6 13.91 9.56 0.42
C GLN A 6 14.21 10.05 -1.00
N THR A 7 15.48 10.30 -1.27
CA THR A 7 15.96 10.68 -2.62
C THR A 7 16.40 9.48 -3.45
N ALA A 8 16.58 8.32 -2.81
CA ALA A 8 16.90 7.05 -3.43
C ALA A 8 16.38 5.90 -2.55
N PRO A 9 16.10 4.72 -3.14
CA PRO A 9 15.63 3.59 -2.36
C PRO A 9 16.69 3.09 -1.38
N ARG A 10 16.23 2.65 -0.20
CA ARG A 10 17.07 2.01 0.83
C ARG A 10 16.52 0.62 1.11
N VAL A 11 17.41 -0.33 1.32
CA VAL A 11 17.07 -1.73 1.60
C VAL A 11 17.70 -2.15 2.92
N PHE A 12 16.87 -2.46 3.89
CA PHE A 12 17.29 -2.99 5.18
C PHE A 12 17.03 -4.49 5.24
N LEU A 13 18.07 -5.25 5.50
CA LEU A 13 17.99 -6.70 5.69
C LEU A 13 18.12 -7.06 7.16
N ILE A 14 17.25 -7.93 7.64
CA ILE A 14 17.26 -8.46 9.00
C ILE A 14 17.36 -9.97 8.94
N ASP A 15 18.38 -10.53 9.58
CA ASP A 15 18.63 -11.96 9.58
C ASP A 15 17.64 -12.73 10.44
N LYS A 16 17.07 -13.78 9.85
CA LYS A 16 16.28 -14.80 10.54
C LYS A 16 16.71 -16.18 10.04
N PRO A 17 17.79 -16.74 10.62
CA PRO A 17 18.35 -18.00 10.15
C PRO A 17 17.33 -19.14 10.09
N GLY A 18 17.35 -19.91 9.02
CA GLY A 18 16.43 -21.03 8.81
C GLY A 18 14.98 -20.64 8.50
N ALA A 19 14.70 -19.37 8.23
CA ALA A 19 13.35 -18.95 7.83
C ALA A 19 12.99 -19.57 6.47
N ILE A 20 11.85 -20.25 6.43
CA ILE A 20 11.30 -20.84 5.20
C ILE A 20 10.51 -19.80 4.36
N GLN A 21 10.26 -18.64 4.92
CA GLN A 21 9.60 -17.51 4.28
C GLN A 21 10.36 -16.22 4.63
N SER A 22 10.42 -15.32 3.65
CA SER A 22 10.82 -13.94 3.86
C SER A 22 9.59 -13.05 4.04
N TYR A 23 9.74 -12.03 4.86
CA TYR A 23 8.74 -10.97 4.99
C TYR A 23 9.27 -9.71 4.30
N ILE A 24 8.68 -9.36 3.19
CA ILE A 24 9.00 -8.15 2.44
C ILE A 24 8.06 -7.03 2.89
N LEU A 25 8.62 -5.91 3.29
CA LEU A 25 7.92 -4.66 3.55
C LEU A 25 8.55 -3.57 2.71
N ALA A 26 7.74 -2.79 2.00
CA ALA A 26 8.15 -1.55 1.36
C ALA A 26 7.24 -0.41 1.85
N ALA A 27 7.81 0.75 2.10
CA ALA A 27 7.08 1.89 2.61
C ALA A 27 7.52 3.20 1.97
N GLN A 28 6.57 4.12 1.83
CA GLN A 28 6.81 5.50 1.46
C GLN A 28 5.95 6.46 2.26
N LEU A 29 6.34 7.73 2.28
CA LEU A 29 5.56 8.79 2.91
C LEU A 29 4.34 9.16 2.05
N LEU A 30 3.26 9.51 2.73
CA LEU A 30 2.04 10.07 2.17
C LEU A 30 1.63 11.31 2.97
N PRO A 31 0.80 12.21 2.39
CA PRO A 31 0.25 13.34 3.13
C PRO A 31 -0.62 12.90 4.31
N PRO A 32 -0.95 13.81 5.23
CA PRO A 32 -1.81 13.55 6.37
C PRO A 32 -3.17 12.95 5.97
N THR A 33 -3.78 12.25 6.91
CA THR A 33 -5.20 11.90 6.84
C THR A 33 -6.02 13.18 6.72
N ASN A 34 -7.08 13.15 5.94
CA ASN A 34 -7.94 14.32 5.62
C ASN A 34 -7.23 15.39 4.75
N SER A 35 -6.14 15.03 4.04
CA SER A 35 -5.66 15.86 2.92
C SER A 35 -6.71 15.87 1.80
N GLU A 36 -6.61 16.83 0.88
CA GLU A 36 -7.52 16.92 -0.27
C GLU A 36 -7.60 15.63 -1.09
N ASP A 37 -6.49 14.88 -1.17
CA ASP A 37 -6.40 13.64 -1.93
C ASP A 37 -6.66 12.37 -1.09
N ASP A 38 -7.09 12.49 0.17
CA ASP A 38 -7.20 11.34 1.10
C ASP A 38 -8.02 10.18 0.52
N ILE A 39 -9.19 10.47 -0.04
CA ILE A 39 -10.06 9.45 -0.65
C ILE A 39 -9.45 8.88 -1.93
N LEU A 40 -8.79 9.72 -2.73
CA LEU A 40 -8.13 9.31 -3.97
C LEU A 40 -6.92 8.40 -3.69
N ILE A 41 -6.16 8.70 -2.63
CA ILE A 41 -5.06 7.85 -2.13
C ILE A 41 -5.58 6.47 -1.70
N ASP A 42 -6.73 6.41 -1.01
CA ASP A 42 -7.37 5.14 -0.66
C ASP A 42 -7.77 4.34 -1.90
N TYR A 43 -8.29 4.99 -2.93
CA TYR A 43 -8.70 4.36 -4.19
C TYR A 43 -7.50 3.84 -5.00
N MET A 44 -6.47 4.67 -5.12
CA MET A 44 -5.19 4.29 -5.71
C MET A 44 -4.63 3.02 -5.05
N ASN A 45 -4.50 3.05 -3.73
CA ASN A 45 -3.98 1.91 -2.96
C ASN A 45 -4.87 0.66 -3.10
N TYR A 46 -6.20 0.84 -3.09
CA TYR A 46 -7.14 -0.28 -3.20
C TYR A 46 -7.01 -1.04 -4.52
N ALA A 47 -6.79 -0.33 -5.62
CA ALA A 47 -6.62 -0.91 -6.94
C ALA A 47 -5.37 -1.78 -7.02
N ILE A 48 -4.22 -1.25 -6.60
CA ILE A 48 -2.94 -1.93 -6.79
C ILE A 48 -2.71 -3.06 -5.76
N ALA A 49 -2.98 -2.82 -4.48
CA ALA A 49 -2.63 -3.77 -3.43
C ALA A 49 -3.54 -3.71 -2.18
N GLY A 50 -4.65 -2.98 -2.20
CA GLY A 50 -5.49 -2.74 -1.03
C GLY A 50 -6.63 -3.74 -0.82
N SER A 51 -6.80 -4.73 -1.69
CA SER A 51 -7.88 -5.71 -1.64
C SER A 51 -7.40 -7.11 -1.96
N PHE A 52 -8.26 -8.09 -1.66
CA PHE A 52 -7.98 -9.49 -2.00
C PHE A 52 -7.83 -9.71 -3.52
N THR A 53 -8.62 -9.00 -4.31
CA THR A 53 -8.61 -9.07 -5.78
C THR A 53 -7.79 -7.96 -6.42
N SER A 54 -6.93 -7.28 -5.66
CA SER A 54 -6.00 -6.29 -6.19
C SER A 54 -4.90 -6.94 -7.03
N ARG A 55 -4.32 -6.16 -7.94
CA ARG A 55 -3.36 -6.66 -8.93
C ARG A 55 -2.19 -7.39 -8.28
N LEU A 56 -1.52 -6.77 -7.32
CA LEU A 56 -0.36 -7.36 -6.65
C LEU A 56 -0.72 -8.68 -5.93
N ASN A 57 -1.88 -8.73 -5.26
CA ASN A 57 -2.29 -9.96 -4.58
C ASN A 57 -2.60 -11.08 -5.57
N MET A 58 -3.29 -10.77 -6.67
CA MET A 58 -3.56 -11.75 -7.72
C MET A 58 -2.26 -12.27 -8.35
N ASN A 59 -1.31 -11.40 -8.63
CA ASN A 59 0.01 -11.79 -9.16
C ASN A 59 0.73 -12.74 -8.20
N LEU A 60 1.09 -12.27 -7.00
CA LEU A 60 1.97 -13.04 -6.11
C LEU A 60 1.31 -14.29 -5.52
N ARG A 61 -0.02 -14.25 -5.32
CA ARG A 61 -0.75 -15.35 -4.73
C ARG A 61 -1.29 -16.34 -5.77
N GLU A 62 -2.06 -15.86 -6.76
CA GLU A 62 -2.77 -16.74 -7.69
C GLU A 62 -1.89 -17.14 -8.86
N ASP A 63 -1.19 -16.20 -9.49
CA ASP A 63 -0.40 -16.49 -10.69
C ASP A 63 0.94 -17.14 -10.35
N LYS A 64 1.64 -16.63 -9.33
CA LYS A 64 2.97 -17.12 -8.95
C LYS A 64 2.95 -18.15 -7.83
N SER A 65 1.94 -18.20 -7.00
CA SER A 65 1.85 -19.08 -5.83
C SER A 65 3.00 -18.91 -4.83
N TRP A 66 3.61 -17.74 -4.77
CA TRP A 66 4.76 -17.44 -3.89
C TRP A 66 4.34 -16.93 -2.51
N SER A 67 3.09 -16.46 -2.38
CA SER A 67 2.58 -15.82 -1.17
C SER A 67 1.18 -16.28 -0.84
N TYR A 68 0.83 -16.28 0.44
CA TYR A 68 -0.57 -16.42 0.88
C TYR A 68 -1.36 -15.10 0.77
N GLY A 69 -0.68 -13.99 0.51
CA GLY A 69 -1.31 -12.70 0.26
C GLY A 69 -0.31 -11.55 0.35
N ALA A 70 -0.40 -10.65 -0.62
CA ALA A 70 0.30 -9.38 -0.65
C ALA A 70 -0.69 -8.24 -0.52
N ARG A 71 -0.37 -7.23 0.27
CA ARG A 71 -1.28 -6.10 0.50
C ARG A 71 -0.53 -4.80 0.75
N ALA A 72 -1.17 -3.69 0.38
CA ALA A 72 -0.73 -2.39 0.83
C ALA A 72 -1.84 -1.70 1.66
N SER A 73 -1.43 -0.91 2.61
CA SER A 73 -2.31 -0.10 3.45
C SER A 73 -1.75 1.29 3.64
N THR A 74 -2.64 2.25 3.73
CA THR A 74 -2.32 3.62 4.12
C THR A 74 -2.66 3.80 5.59
N GLY A 75 -1.68 4.22 6.40
CA GLY A 75 -1.93 4.51 7.81
C GLY A 75 -2.80 5.74 8.00
N TYR A 76 -3.22 5.99 9.24
CA TYR A 76 -3.91 7.20 9.65
C TYR A 76 -2.99 8.04 10.54
N SER A 77 -2.84 9.34 10.24
CA SER A 77 -2.00 10.26 11.03
C SER A 77 -2.46 11.70 10.82
N LYS A 78 -2.33 12.55 11.85
CA LYS A 78 -2.48 14.01 11.73
C LYS A 78 -1.32 14.65 10.95
N GLY A 79 -0.14 14.06 11.01
CA GLY A 79 1.02 14.42 10.19
C GLY A 79 1.16 13.50 9.00
N GLN A 80 2.35 13.43 8.43
CA GLN A 80 2.67 12.48 7.37
C GLN A 80 2.34 11.05 7.81
N ARG A 81 1.83 10.25 6.90
CA ARG A 81 1.51 8.83 7.12
C ARG A 81 2.32 7.95 6.18
N LEU A 82 2.32 6.65 6.45
CA LEU A 82 3.01 5.68 5.61
C LEU A 82 2.01 4.91 4.75
N MET A 83 2.30 4.80 3.46
CA MET A 83 1.86 3.64 2.69
C MET A 83 2.83 2.50 3.00
N LYS A 84 2.29 1.36 3.39
CA LYS A 84 3.07 0.14 3.66
C LYS A 84 2.55 -0.99 2.78
N MET A 85 3.41 -1.51 1.92
CA MET A 85 3.19 -2.73 1.15
C MET A 85 3.89 -3.88 1.89
N THR A 86 3.22 -5.01 2.01
CA THR A 86 3.75 -6.22 2.66
C THR A 86 3.47 -7.44 1.83
N ALA A 87 4.46 -8.31 1.70
CA ALA A 87 4.35 -9.60 1.02
C ALA A 87 5.20 -10.65 1.74
N PRO A 88 4.60 -11.54 2.54
CA PRO A 88 5.28 -12.76 2.98
C PRO A 88 5.38 -13.72 1.79
N VAL A 89 6.60 -14.14 1.45
CA VAL A 89 6.86 -15.02 0.31
C VAL A 89 7.76 -16.18 0.70
N GLN A 90 7.80 -17.26 -0.10
CA GLN A 90 8.78 -18.33 0.06
C GLN A 90 10.20 -17.74 -0.06
N THR A 91 11.15 -18.27 0.71
CA THR A 91 12.52 -17.71 0.78
C THR A 91 13.19 -17.64 -0.59
N ASP A 92 13.08 -18.67 -1.41
CA ASP A 92 13.61 -18.72 -2.78
C ASP A 92 12.92 -17.78 -3.77
N ALA A 93 11.70 -17.36 -3.46
CA ALA A 93 10.95 -16.38 -4.25
C ALA A 93 11.19 -14.92 -3.83
N THR A 94 12.07 -14.64 -2.87
CA THR A 94 12.22 -13.28 -2.31
C THR A 94 12.64 -12.26 -3.37
N ALA A 95 13.74 -12.47 -4.05
CA ALA A 95 14.23 -11.56 -5.10
C ALA A 95 13.28 -11.51 -6.32
N PRO A 96 12.78 -12.62 -6.86
CA PRO A 96 11.76 -12.60 -7.90
C PRO A 96 10.49 -11.84 -7.51
N ALA A 97 10.02 -11.96 -6.25
CA ALA A 97 8.84 -11.26 -5.78
C ALA A 97 9.05 -9.74 -5.72
N ILE A 98 10.24 -9.28 -5.35
CA ILE A 98 10.59 -7.86 -5.38
C ILE A 98 10.48 -7.31 -6.81
N LEU A 99 11.00 -8.03 -7.80
CA LEU A 99 10.88 -7.65 -9.22
C LEU A 99 9.41 -7.60 -9.68
N GLU A 100 8.60 -8.58 -9.30
CA GLU A 100 7.17 -8.58 -9.63
C GLU A 100 6.44 -7.40 -8.95
N ILE A 101 6.76 -7.09 -7.70
CA ILE A 101 6.20 -5.92 -7.02
C ILE A 101 6.53 -4.64 -7.79
N LEU A 102 7.79 -4.44 -8.14
CA LEU A 102 8.22 -3.26 -8.90
C LEU A 102 7.54 -3.20 -10.27
N ARG A 103 7.44 -4.35 -10.97
CA ARG A 103 6.76 -4.45 -12.26
C ARG A 103 5.28 -4.08 -12.16
N GLU A 104 4.54 -4.60 -11.18
CA GLU A 104 3.12 -4.29 -10.97
C GLU A 104 2.88 -2.79 -10.73
N TYR A 105 3.75 -2.15 -9.94
CA TYR A 105 3.64 -0.71 -9.70
C TYR A 105 4.02 0.11 -10.94
N ASP A 106 5.04 -0.30 -11.69
CA ASP A 106 5.42 0.36 -12.94
C ASP A 106 4.32 0.24 -14.01
N GLU A 107 3.77 -0.96 -14.21
CA GLU A 107 2.65 -1.17 -15.12
C GLU A 107 1.42 -0.37 -14.72
N TYR A 108 1.11 -0.31 -13.41
CA TYR A 108 -0.01 0.47 -12.90
C TYR A 108 0.15 1.97 -13.16
N LEU A 109 1.38 2.49 -13.11
CA LEU A 109 1.67 3.90 -13.37
C LEU A 109 1.70 4.24 -14.86
N ASN A 110 2.14 3.31 -15.71
CA ASN A 110 2.51 3.59 -17.10
C ASN A 110 1.64 2.81 -18.11
N ALA A 111 1.83 1.52 -18.22
CA ALA A 111 1.27 0.71 -19.31
C ALA A 111 -0.20 0.33 -19.09
N ALA A 112 -0.61 0.13 -17.84
CA ALA A 112 -1.93 -0.35 -17.48
C ALA A 112 -2.49 0.38 -16.25
N PRO A 113 -2.72 1.70 -16.32
CA PRO A 113 -3.29 2.45 -15.19
C PRO A 113 -4.66 1.90 -14.80
N ILE A 114 -5.16 2.31 -13.62
CA ILE A 114 -6.51 1.97 -13.17
C ILE A 114 -7.53 2.23 -14.28
N ASN A 115 -8.42 1.29 -14.50
CA ASN A 115 -9.47 1.37 -15.52
C ASN A 115 -10.86 1.61 -14.91
N ALA A 116 -11.86 1.82 -15.78
CA ALA A 116 -13.22 2.14 -15.36
C ALA A 116 -13.93 0.99 -14.62
N GLU A 117 -13.60 -0.27 -14.94
CA GLU A 117 -14.15 -1.43 -14.26
C GLU A 117 -13.61 -1.55 -12.83
N GLU A 118 -12.30 -1.40 -12.66
CA GLU A 118 -11.65 -1.38 -11.34
C GLU A 118 -12.21 -0.24 -10.48
N LEU A 119 -12.31 0.98 -11.03
CA LEU A 119 -12.91 2.11 -10.32
C LEU A 119 -14.34 1.82 -9.89
N SER A 120 -15.17 1.22 -10.76
CA SER A 120 -16.55 0.84 -10.43
C SER A 120 -16.61 -0.17 -9.28
N LYS A 121 -15.73 -1.20 -9.31
CA LYS A 121 -15.61 -2.19 -8.22
C LYS A 121 -15.22 -1.52 -6.90
N ILE A 122 -14.25 -0.60 -6.93
CA ILE A 122 -13.79 0.11 -5.73
C ILE A 122 -14.90 0.96 -5.15
N LYS A 123 -15.59 1.77 -5.98
CA LYS A 123 -16.72 2.57 -5.54
C LYS A 123 -17.76 1.71 -4.80
N LYS A 124 -18.19 0.62 -5.42
CA LYS A 124 -19.13 -0.32 -4.80
C LYS A 124 -18.60 -0.89 -3.49
N ALA A 125 -17.36 -1.38 -3.47
CA ALA A 125 -16.76 -1.96 -2.27
C ALA A 125 -16.65 -0.95 -1.12
N ARG A 126 -16.37 0.32 -1.42
CA ARG A 126 -16.20 1.37 -0.42
C ARG A 126 -17.51 2.00 0.05
N THR A 127 -18.53 2.04 -0.80
CA THR A 127 -19.83 2.64 -0.44
C THR A 127 -20.80 1.63 0.17
N LEU A 128 -20.90 0.42 -0.38
CA LEU A 128 -21.83 -0.60 0.13
C LEU A 128 -21.47 -1.10 1.54
N ARG A 129 -20.23 -0.89 1.99
CA ARG A 129 -19.80 -1.26 3.35
C ARG A 129 -20.18 -0.20 4.41
N LEU A 130 -20.52 1.03 4.00
CA LEU A 130 -20.78 2.13 4.93
C LEU A 130 -21.90 1.83 5.94
N PRO A 131 -23.07 1.30 5.55
CA PRO A 131 -24.14 1.01 6.50
C PRO A 131 -23.65 0.05 7.60
N GLY A 132 -23.07 -1.10 7.23
CA GLY A 132 -22.55 -2.08 8.18
C GLY A 132 -21.35 -1.60 9.00
N GLN A 133 -20.61 -0.60 8.50
CA GLN A 133 -19.47 -0.04 9.22
C GLN A 133 -19.90 0.75 10.48
N TYR A 134 -21.12 1.26 10.53
CA TYR A 134 -21.63 2.12 11.62
C TYR A 134 -22.85 1.53 12.34
N GLU A 135 -23.08 0.23 12.26
CA GLU A 135 -24.23 -0.44 12.88
C GLU A 135 -24.19 -0.48 14.41
N THR A 136 -23.00 -0.42 15.01
CA THR A 136 -22.88 -0.48 16.48
C THR A 136 -22.54 0.88 17.05
N LEU A 137 -22.97 1.12 18.32
CA LEU A 137 -22.62 2.36 19.04
C LEU A 137 -21.10 2.55 19.13
N SER A 138 -20.34 1.50 19.34
CA SER A 138 -18.89 1.57 19.39
C SER A 138 -18.29 2.01 18.02
N ALA A 139 -18.80 1.46 16.94
CA ALA A 139 -18.33 1.81 15.60
C ALA A 139 -18.72 3.26 15.23
N LEU A 140 -19.93 3.69 15.63
CA LEU A 140 -20.37 5.08 15.44
C LEU A 140 -19.50 6.04 16.26
N LEU A 141 -19.22 5.70 17.53
CA LEU A 141 -18.34 6.51 18.39
C LEU A 141 -16.94 6.64 17.76
N SER A 142 -16.35 5.53 17.29
CA SER A 142 -15.06 5.57 16.60
C SER A 142 -15.10 6.44 15.33
N GLY A 143 -16.21 6.44 14.61
CA GLY A 143 -16.39 7.35 13.46
C GLY A 143 -16.40 8.83 13.88
N ILE A 144 -17.06 9.15 14.98
CA ILE A 144 -17.08 10.52 15.55
C ILE A 144 -15.69 10.91 16.08
N GLU A 145 -15.01 10.00 16.78
CA GLU A 145 -13.63 10.20 17.23
C GLU A 145 -12.69 10.50 16.05
N ASP A 146 -12.83 9.81 14.92
CA ASP A 146 -12.05 10.04 13.71
C ASP A 146 -12.33 11.41 13.08
N ILE A 147 -13.58 11.90 13.12
CA ILE A 147 -13.93 13.26 12.68
C ILE A 147 -13.15 14.29 13.50
N VAL A 148 -13.22 14.19 14.82
CA VAL A 148 -12.52 15.11 15.72
C VAL A 148 -11.00 14.97 15.62
N LYS A 149 -10.52 13.73 15.58
CA LYS A 149 -9.08 13.44 15.55
C LYS A 149 -8.40 13.93 14.29
N TYR A 150 -9.07 13.84 13.13
CA TYR A 150 -8.49 14.18 11.83
C TYR A 150 -9.04 15.49 11.26
N ASP A 151 -9.70 16.29 12.07
CA ASP A 151 -10.26 17.60 11.69
C ASP A 151 -11.13 17.52 10.42
N ARG A 152 -11.98 16.47 10.34
CA ARG A 152 -12.94 16.28 9.25
C ARG A 152 -14.16 17.15 9.45
N ASP A 153 -14.88 17.44 8.36
CA ASP A 153 -16.16 18.12 8.43
C ASP A 153 -17.17 17.36 9.31
N TYR A 154 -18.01 18.05 10.06
CA TYR A 154 -19.00 17.41 10.95
C TYR A 154 -20.01 16.55 10.19
N ASP A 155 -20.28 16.86 8.92
CA ASP A 155 -21.16 16.11 8.02
C ASP A 155 -20.42 15.00 7.24
N TYR A 156 -19.18 14.68 7.63
CA TYR A 156 -18.34 13.71 6.91
C TYR A 156 -19.03 12.36 6.71
N LEU A 157 -19.71 11.84 7.74
CA LEU A 157 -20.39 10.54 7.65
C LEU A 157 -21.60 10.59 6.71
N ASP A 158 -22.26 11.73 6.60
CA ASP A 158 -23.41 11.94 5.71
C ASP A 158 -22.97 12.11 4.24
N THR A 159 -21.82 12.73 4.01
CA THR A 159 -21.35 13.14 2.68
C THR A 159 -20.36 12.18 2.06
N ILE A 160 -19.75 11.28 2.83
CA ILE A 160 -18.66 10.40 2.35
C ILE A 160 -19.09 9.48 1.19
N ALA A 161 -20.33 8.99 1.19
CA ALA A 161 -20.83 8.15 0.12
C ALA A 161 -20.86 8.90 -1.22
N ASP A 162 -21.34 10.14 -1.22
CA ASP A 162 -21.42 10.98 -2.41
C ASP A 162 -20.02 11.41 -2.86
N LYS A 163 -19.15 11.80 -1.94
CA LYS A 163 -17.74 12.09 -2.23
C LYS A 163 -17.07 10.90 -2.93
N ARG A 164 -17.26 9.68 -2.45
CA ARG A 164 -16.72 8.44 -3.04
C ARG A 164 -17.32 8.14 -4.42
N ASN A 165 -18.61 8.33 -4.58
CA ASN A 165 -19.30 8.09 -5.87
C ASN A 165 -18.94 9.11 -6.94
N SER A 166 -18.61 10.34 -6.57
CA SER A 166 -18.24 11.42 -7.51
C SER A 166 -16.83 11.30 -8.08
N ILE A 167 -15.94 10.46 -7.52
CA ILE A 167 -14.56 10.28 -7.98
C ILE A 167 -14.52 9.90 -9.46
N LYS A 168 -13.68 10.57 -10.24
CA LYS A 168 -13.46 10.29 -11.64
C LYS A 168 -12.19 9.46 -11.85
N LEU A 169 -12.15 8.73 -12.95
CA LEU A 169 -11.02 7.86 -13.30
C LEU A 169 -9.71 8.66 -13.40
N GLY A 170 -9.75 9.81 -14.09
CA GLY A 170 -8.59 10.68 -14.26
C GLY A 170 -8.04 11.22 -12.94
N ASP A 171 -8.90 11.45 -11.93
CA ASP A 171 -8.46 11.94 -10.62
C ASP A 171 -7.61 10.88 -9.91
N VAL A 172 -8.05 9.60 -9.96
CA VAL A 172 -7.27 8.49 -9.36
C VAL A 172 -5.96 8.26 -10.11
N GLN A 173 -5.96 8.33 -11.44
CA GLN A 173 -4.76 8.19 -12.27
C GLN A 173 -3.75 9.30 -11.95
N SER A 174 -4.19 10.55 -11.89
CA SER A 174 -3.34 11.70 -11.55
C SER A 174 -2.78 11.57 -10.12
N THR A 175 -3.59 11.11 -9.17
CA THR A 175 -3.16 10.87 -7.79
C THR A 175 -2.14 9.74 -7.72
N SER A 176 -2.31 8.70 -8.52
CA SER A 176 -1.34 7.60 -8.60
C SER A 176 0.03 8.11 -9.07
N THR A 177 0.07 8.88 -10.13
CA THR A 177 1.30 9.50 -10.64
C THR A 177 1.93 10.50 -9.65
N LYS A 178 1.09 11.21 -8.87
CA LYS A 178 1.56 12.19 -7.89
C LYS A 178 2.22 11.55 -6.68
N TYR A 179 1.70 10.41 -6.21
CA TYR A 179 2.09 9.85 -4.91
C TYR A 179 2.87 8.53 -5.00
N LEU A 180 2.68 7.70 -6.00
CA LEU A 180 3.43 6.44 -6.10
C LEU A 180 4.77 6.69 -6.80
N ASP A 181 5.85 6.43 -6.06
CA ASP A 181 7.21 6.53 -6.58
C ASP A 181 8.09 5.47 -5.89
N THR A 182 8.33 4.38 -6.59
CA THR A 182 9.14 3.27 -6.07
C THR A 182 10.60 3.67 -5.81
N ASN A 183 11.09 4.77 -6.40
CA ASN A 183 12.41 5.31 -6.13
C ASN A 183 12.54 5.99 -4.75
N LYS A 184 11.40 6.21 -4.08
CA LYS A 184 11.35 6.74 -2.71
C LYS A 184 11.11 5.66 -1.65
N TRP A 185 11.08 4.41 -2.06
CA TRP A 185 10.72 3.33 -1.15
C TRP A 185 11.87 2.97 -0.21
N THR A 186 11.50 2.76 1.04
CA THR A 186 12.33 2.07 2.03
C THR A 186 11.85 0.64 2.14
N TRP A 187 12.74 -0.29 1.86
CA TRP A 187 12.50 -1.72 1.96
C TRP A 187 13.02 -2.24 3.31
N VAL A 188 12.26 -3.09 3.96
CA VAL A 188 12.69 -3.88 5.12
C VAL A 188 12.36 -5.34 4.81
N ILE A 189 13.38 -6.17 4.73
CA ILE A 189 13.23 -7.58 4.35
C ILE A 189 13.80 -8.44 5.47
N VAL A 190 12.96 -9.30 6.02
CA VAL A 190 13.32 -10.24 7.08
C VAL A 190 13.32 -11.65 6.50
N GLY A 191 14.43 -12.38 6.61
CA GLY A 191 14.55 -13.74 6.08
C GLY A 191 15.91 -14.37 6.41
N ASP A 192 16.17 -15.56 5.88
CA ASP A 192 17.50 -16.20 6.00
C ASP A 192 18.48 -15.51 5.06
N LEU A 193 19.37 -14.67 5.61
CA LEU A 193 20.31 -13.89 4.81
C LEU A 193 21.27 -14.74 3.98
N LYS A 194 21.56 -15.98 4.40
CA LYS A 194 22.39 -16.89 3.60
C LYS A 194 21.78 -17.18 2.22
N GLU A 195 20.44 -17.17 2.17
CA GLU A 195 19.69 -17.48 0.95
C GLU A 195 19.31 -16.23 0.17
N ILE A 196 18.97 -15.11 0.88
CA ILE A 196 18.33 -13.97 0.22
C ILE A 196 19.26 -12.78 -0.04
N GLU A 197 20.35 -12.59 0.73
CA GLU A 197 21.19 -11.39 0.61
C GLU A 197 21.83 -11.24 -0.77
N GLY A 198 22.48 -12.29 -1.27
CA GLY A 198 23.11 -12.28 -2.61
C GLY A 198 22.14 -11.89 -3.72
N PRO A 199 21.04 -12.65 -3.88
CA PRO A 199 20.02 -12.33 -4.89
C PRO A 199 19.42 -10.93 -4.76
N ILE A 200 19.19 -10.41 -3.53
CA ILE A 200 18.67 -9.05 -3.35
C ILE A 200 19.70 -7.99 -3.77
N ARG A 201 20.98 -8.17 -3.46
CA ARG A 201 22.03 -7.24 -3.89
C ARG A 201 22.18 -7.17 -5.41
N GLU A 202 21.99 -8.28 -6.10
CA GLU A 202 22.02 -8.37 -7.57
C GLU A 202 20.86 -7.59 -8.25
N LEU A 203 19.77 -7.31 -7.53
CA LEU A 203 18.66 -6.50 -8.07
C LEU A 203 19.01 -5.02 -8.22
N GLU A 204 20.03 -4.52 -7.53
CA GLU A 204 20.45 -3.11 -7.54
C GLU A 204 19.33 -2.10 -7.27
N ILE A 205 18.33 -2.51 -6.46
CA ILE A 205 17.13 -1.70 -6.16
C ILE A 205 17.35 -0.59 -5.13
N GLY A 206 18.57 -0.43 -4.62
CA GLY A 206 18.93 0.60 -3.65
C GLY A 206 20.12 0.21 -2.78
N THR A 207 20.48 1.09 -1.87
CA THR A 207 21.56 0.85 -0.90
C THR A 207 21.13 -0.21 0.11
N VAL A 208 21.88 -1.32 0.19
CA VAL A 208 21.60 -2.46 1.08
C VAL A 208 22.39 -2.34 2.38
N GLU A 209 21.69 -2.31 3.50
CA GLU A 209 22.22 -2.28 4.86
C GLU A 209 21.70 -3.48 5.66
N ILE A 210 22.57 -4.15 6.42
CA ILE A 210 22.17 -5.23 7.34
C ILE A 210 21.95 -4.62 8.72
N ILE A 211 20.75 -4.84 9.27
CA ILE A 211 20.46 -4.48 10.67
C ILE A 211 20.79 -5.67 11.55
N ASN A 212 21.79 -5.49 12.40
CA ASN A 212 22.15 -6.47 13.42
C ASN A 212 21.22 -6.30 14.63
N ASN A 213 20.65 -7.39 15.11
CA ASN A 213 19.85 -7.44 16.34
C ASN A 213 20.76 -7.48 17.58
#